data_6ad97f02b2f8590457be522133a44219
#
_entry.id   6ad97f02b2f8590457be522133a44219
#
_cell.length_a   1.000
_cell.length_b   1.000
_cell.length_c   1.000
_cell.angle_alpha   90.00
_cell.angle_beta   90.00
_cell.angle_gamma   90.00
#
_symmetry.space_group_name_H-M   'P 1'
#
loop_
_entity.id
_entity.type
_entity.pdbx_description
1 polymer ?
#
loop_
_entity_poly.entity_id
_entity_poly.type
_entity_poly.pdbx_seq_one_letter_code
_entity_poly.pdbx_strand_id
1 'polypeptide(L)'
;MEPRLSISAAAFDGYELPEVFAEISSLGSRYVELAFIQGYTDAFGEETFSEKKAKSVRRNLADAGLSCFAVSAHMDLSAPDAGGVFGRRMAFAKSIGAGVIVTNAAARFHENEFLTNIEVLARQAEQLDFVIALENPGDGRENVVNCGATGAKTIRRIGSDFVRLNYDFGNVVSHFYEKRRPEEDFLPGLPFTAHLHLKDVRAFEEGWCFTEIGKGSVDYAEIFRRLAAENQKLPMSLEIPLRFTRAKDASPRRAPSPVPLERIRGILKGSLRYVKKLWKETWPPEG
;
A
#
# COMPACT_ATOMS: atom_id res chain seq x y z
N MET A 1 8.49 -16.64 14.18
CA MET A 1 8.38 -16.37 12.72
C MET A 1 8.54 -14.86 12.49
N GLU A 2 9.32 -14.43 11.49
CA GLU A 2 9.45 -12.99 11.16
C GLU A 2 8.26 -12.48 10.35
N PRO A 3 7.90 -11.18 10.46
CA PRO A 3 6.83 -10.59 9.65
C PRO A 3 7.21 -10.58 8.17
N ARG A 4 6.23 -10.82 7.31
CA ARG A 4 6.37 -10.54 5.88
C ARG A 4 6.18 -9.04 5.65
N LEU A 5 7.27 -8.30 5.82
CA LEU A 5 7.31 -6.84 5.83
C LEU A 5 8.18 -6.32 4.69
N SER A 6 7.60 -5.56 3.78
CA SER A 6 8.30 -4.86 2.69
C SER A 6 8.49 -3.37 3.01
N ILE A 7 9.36 -2.74 2.23
CA ILE A 7 9.49 -1.30 2.16
C ILE A 7 8.93 -0.85 0.81
N SER A 8 7.99 0.09 0.81
CA SER A 8 7.45 0.66 -0.41
C SER A 8 8.44 1.62 -1.06
N ALA A 9 8.64 1.48 -2.37
CA ALA A 9 9.44 2.38 -3.18
C ALA A 9 8.91 3.84 -3.17
N ALA A 10 7.66 4.05 -2.76
CA ALA A 10 7.08 5.41 -2.59
C ALA A 10 7.87 6.28 -1.60
N ALA A 11 8.62 5.69 -0.66
CA ALA A 11 9.50 6.43 0.24
C ALA A 11 10.67 7.10 -0.48
N PHE A 12 11.05 6.60 -1.66
CA PHE A 12 12.20 7.01 -2.46
C PHE A 12 11.78 7.78 -3.74
N ASP A 13 10.64 8.45 -3.71
CA ASP A 13 10.17 9.22 -4.87
C ASP A 13 11.21 10.22 -5.36
N GLY A 14 11.60 10.09 -6.66
CA GLY A 14 12.66 10.85 -7.33
C GLY A 14 14.02 10.13 -7.41
N TYR A 15 14.09 8.85 -7.04
CA TYR A 15 15.28 8.00 -7.19
C TYR A 15 15.01 6.84 -8.15
N GLU A 16 16.04 6.41 -8.88
CA GLU A 16 15.95 5.31 -9.82
C GLU A 16 15.84 3.95 -9.12
N LEU A 17 15.06 3.01 -9.67
CA LEU A 17 14.82 1.71 -9.04
C LEU A 17 16.07 0.93 -8.62
N PRO A 18 17.18 0.87 -9.40
CA PRO A 18 18.39 0.19 -8.95
C PRO A 18 18.98 0.79 -7.66
N GLU A 19 18.96 2.12 -7.52
CA GLU A 19 19.40 2.82 -6.32
C GLU A 19 18.46 2.54 -5.14
N VAL A 20 17.14 2.59 -5.38
CA VAL A 20 16.12 2.25 -4.38
C VAL A 20 16.31 0.82 -3.86
N PHE A 21 16.58 -0.14 -4.74
CA PHE A 21 16.81 -1.53 -4.34
C PHE A 21 18.07 -1.70 -3.50
N ALA A 22 19.15 -1.02 -3.89
CA ALA A 22 20.40 -1.01 -3.10
C ALA A 22 20.15 -0.44 -1.69
N GLU A 23 19.42 0.67 -1.59
CA GLU A 23 19.06 1.29 -0.31
C GLU A 23 18.22 0.35 0.56
N ILE A 24 17.16 -0.26 0.02
CA ILE A 24 16.28 -1.17 0.74
C ILE A 24 17.04 -2.42 1.21
N SER A 25 17.92 -2.97 0.38
CA SER A 25 18.79 -4.10 0.72
C SER A 25 19.74 -3.73 1.86
N SER A 26 20.34 -2.53 1.81
CA SER A 26 21.24 -2.01 2.86
C SER A 26 20.60 -1.88 4.24
N LEU A 27 19.26 -1.67 4.27
CA LEU A 27 18.47 -1.64 5.50
C LEU A 27 18.18 -3.04 6.07
N GLY A 28 18.64 -4.11 5.43
CA GLY A 28 18.42 -5.50 5.84
C GLY A 28 16.97 -5.96 5.58
N SER A 29 16.24 -5.31 4.67
CA SER A 29 14.99 -5.83 4.17
C SER A 29 15.22 -6.88 3.08
N ARG A 30 14.39 -7.91 3.05
CA ARG A 30 14.33 -8.89 1.96
C ARG A 30 13.22 -8.60 0.95
N TYR A 31 12.36 -7.63 1.25
CA TYR A 31 11.16 -7.37 0.46
C TYR A 31 11.05 -5.88 0.11
N VAL A 32 10.64 -5.63 -1.12
CA VAL A 32 10.24 -4.32 -1.63
C VAL A 32 8.82 -4.39 -2.15
N GLU A 33 8.06 -3.33 -1.98
CA GLU A 33 6.83 -3.08 -2.72
C GLU A 33 7.12 -2.01 -3.78
N LEU A 34 6.92 -2.33 -5.05
CA LEU A 34 7.00 -1.31 -6.11
C LEU A 34 5.78 -0.41 -6.05
N ALA A 35 5.97 0.87 -6.32
CA ALA A 35 4.91 1.87 -6.29
C ALA A 35 4.84 2.64 -7.59
N PHE A 36 3.69 2.58 -8.27
CA PHE A 36 3.32 3.30 -9.47
C PHE A 36 2.03 4.06 -9.18
N ILE A 37 2.15 5.27 -8.64
CA ILE A 37 1.03 6.08 -8.14
C ILE A 37 1.11 7.45 -8.80
N GLN A 38 0.18 7.74 -9.73
CA GLN A 38 0.14 9.03 -10.42
C GLN A 38 0.09 10.19 -9.44
N GLY A 39 1.01 11.15 -9.64
CA GLY A 39 1.14 12.31 -8.76
C GLY A 39 1.91 12.08 -7.45
N TYR A 40 2.20 10.80 -7.09
CA TYR A 40 2.97 10.41 -5.89
C TYR A 40 4.33 9.79 -6.21
N THR A 41 4.51 9.27 -7.40
CA THR A 41 5.80 8.82 -7.91
C THR A 41 6.13 9.59 -9.18
N ASP A 42 7.34 9.44 -9.69
CA ASP A 42 7.68 10.04 -10.97
C ASP A 42 6.71 9.59 -12.07
N ALA A 43 6.52 10.42 -13.07
CA ALA A 43 5.57 10.15 -14.15
C ALA A 43 5.92 8.85 -14.87
N PHE A 44 4.91 8.02 -15.10
CA PHE A 44 5.03 6.77 -15.83
C PHE A 44 3.88 6.62 -16.82
N GLY A 45 4.13 5.90 -17.92
CA GLY A 45 3.10 5.48 -18.86
C GLY A 45 2.88 3.97 -18.81
N GLU A 46 1.91 3.47 -19.59
CA GLU A 46 1.58 2.04 -19.61
C GLU A 46 2.72 1.16 -20.17
N GLU A 47 3.69 1.71 -20.90
CA GLU A 47 4.90 1.02 -21.34
C GLU A 47 5.79 0.55 -20.17
N THR A 48 5.63 1.15 -18.99
CA THR A 48 6.26 0.72 -17.74
C THR A 48 5.87 -0.70 -17.36
N PHE A 49 4.65 -1.12 -17.71
CA PHE A 49 4.12 -2.46 -17.41
C PHE A 49 4.38 -3.48 -18.53
N SER A 50 5.36 -3.23 -19.39
CA SER A 50 5.75 -4.15 -20.46
C SER A 50 6.56 -5.35 -19.93
N GLU A 51 6.53 -6.46 -20.68
CA GLU A 51 7.33 -7.66 -20.38
C GLU A 51 8.84 -7.36 -20.34
N LYS A 52 9.31 -6.46 -21.22
CA LYS A 52 10.71 -6.01 -21.25
C LYS A 52 11.11 -5.35 -19.93
N LYS A 53 10.27 -4.46 -19.40
CA LYS A 53 10.49 -3.81 -18.10
C LYS A 53 10.41 -4.82 -16.95
N ALA A 54 9.46 -5.75 -16.99
CA ALA A 54 9.35 -6.80 -15.98
C ALA A 54 10.62 -7.66 -15.90
N LYS A 55 11.21 -8.03 -17.05
CA LYS A 55 12.49 -8.75 -17.11
C LYS A 55 13.63 -7.95 -16.48
N SER A 56 13.69 -6.64 -16.75
CA SER A 56 14.68 -5.74 -16.15
C SER A 56 14.50 -5.62 -14.63
N VAL A 57 13.27 -5.41 -14.17
CA VAL A 57 12.95 -5.32 -12.74
C VAL A 57 13.32 -6.61 -12.01
N ARG A 58 12.96 -7.79 -12.54
CA ARG A 58 13.36 -9.08 -11.95
C ARG A 58 14.86 -9.24 -11.78
N ARG A 59 15.63 -8.85 -12.80
CA ARG A 59 17.10 -8.90 -12.72
C ARG A 59 17.61 -7.98 -11.61
N ASN A 60 17.17 -6.74 -11.58
CA ASN A 60 17.59 -5.77 -10.56
C ASN A 60 17.20 -6.23 -9.13
N LEU A 61 16.02 -6.84 -8.97
CA LEU A 61 15.60 -7.42 -7.69
C LEU A 61 16.54 -8.57 -7.27
N ALA A 62 16.87 -9.48 -8.21
CA ALA A 62 17.78 -10.59 -7.95
C ALA A 62 19.19 -10.09 -7.59
N ASP A 63 19.72 -9.10 -8.34
CA ASP A 63 21.02 -8.50 -8.10
C ASP A 63 21.11 -7.83 -6.71
N ALA A 64 20.00 -7.27 -6.22
CA ALA A 64 19.90 -6.67 -4.90
C ALA A 64 19.54 -7.68 -3.77
N GLY A 65 19.26 -8.95 -4.10
CA GLY A 65 18.81 -9.95 -3.13
C GLY A 65 17.41 -9.69 -2.58
N LEU A 66 16.56 -9.00 -3.34
CA LEU A 66 15.19 -8.61 -2.95
C LEU A 66 14.14 -9.46 -3.65
N SER A 67 12.98 -9.59 -3.00
CA SER A 67 11.75 -10.14 -3.57
C SER A 67 10.63 -9.11 -3.49
N CYS A 68 9.68 -9.16 -4.43
CA CYS A 68 8.51 -8.31 -4.47
C CYS A 68 7.25 -9.18 -4.33
N PHE A 69 6.48 -9.05 -3.25
CA PHE A 69 5.24 -9.81 -3.07
C PHE A 69 3.97 -8.98 -3.26
N ALA A 70 4.10 -7.64 -3.24
CA ALA A 70 3.02 -6.70 -3.48
C ALA A 70 3.52 -5.56 -4.37
N VAL A 71 2.62 -5.02 -5.20
CA VAL A 71 2.86 -3.85 -6.06
C VAL A 71 1.70 -2.89 -5.89
N SER A 72 1.99 -1.62 -5.58
CA SER A 72 1.02 -0.54 -5.68
C SER A 72 1.02 0.04 -7.10
N ALA A 73 -0.10 -0.10 -7.82
CA ALA A 73 -0.25 0.41 -9.18
C ALA A 73 -1.63 1.06 -9.35
N HIS A 74 -1.78 2.20 -8.69
CA HIS A 74 -3.07 2.86 -8.53
C HIS A 74 -3.65 3.37 -9.84
N MET A 75 -4.94 3.14 -10.03
CA MET A 75 -5.76 3.78 -11.05
C MET A 75 -7.22 3.85 -10.60
N ASP A 76 -8.01 4.65 -11.29
CA ASP A 76 -9.47 4.65 -11.16
C ASP A 76 -10.05 3.43 -11.92
N LEU A 77 -10.58 2.47 -11.19
CA LEU A 77 -11.16 1.26 -11.78
C LEU A 77 -12.55 1.47 -12.41
N SER A 78 -13.11 2.69 -12.35
CA SER A 78 -14.31 3.04 -13.10
C SER A 78 -14.02 3.47 -14.55
N ALA A 79 -12.75 3.67 -14.91
CA ALA A 79 -12.36 4.07 -16.26
C ALA A 79 -12.83 3.05 -17.32
N PRO A 80 -13.26 3.49 -18.52
CA PRO A 80 -13.83 2.60 -19.53
C PRO A 80 -12.90 1.46 -19.97
N ASP A 81 -11.59 1.68 -19.95
CA ASP A 81 -10.55 0.73 -20.35
C ASP A 81 -9.87 0.01 -19.18
N ALA A 82 -10.42 0.16 -17.95
CA ALA A 82 -9.81 -0.38 -16.73
C ALA A 82 -9.51 -1.88 -16.83
N GLY A 83 -10.40 -2.68 -17.42
CA GLY A 83 -10.22 -4.11 -17.60
C GLY A 83 -8.96 -4.48 -18.40
N GLY A 84 -8.66 -3.74 -19.46
CA GLY A 84 -7.48 -3.94 -20.29
C GLY A 84 -6.20 -3.35 -19.68
N VAL A 85 -6.28 -2.13 -19.16
CA VAL A 85 -5.14 -1.41 -18.57
C VAL A 85 -4.68 -2.11 -17.30
N PHE A 86 -5.59 -2.33 -16.36
CA PHE A 86 -5.23 -2.94 -15.08
C PHE A 86 -4.86 -4.43 -15.22
N GLY A 87 -5.46 -5.12 -16.20
CA GLY A 87 -5.05 -6.48 -16.55
C GLY A 87 -3.57 -6.58 -16.93
N ARG A 88 -3.05 -5.62 -17.70
CA ARG A 88 -1.60 -5.55 -18.02
C ARG A 88 -0.75 -5.27 -16.78
N ARG A 89 -1.22 -4.39 -15.87
CA ARG A 89 -0.52 -4.14 -14.59
C ARG A 89 -0.48 -5.37 -13.70
N MET A 90 -1.56 -6.16 -13.64
CA MET A 90 -1.59 -7.46 -12.94
C MET A 90 -0.59 -8.44 -13.55
N ALA A 91 -0.57 -8.59 -14.89
CA ALA A 91 0.38 -9.48 -15.56
C ALA A 91 1.84 -9.07 -15.31
N PHE A 92 2.15 -7.78 -15.32
CA PHE A 92 3.45 -7.25 -14.93
C PHE A 92 3.79 -7.62 -13.49
N ALA A 93 2.90 -7.32 -12.53
CA ALA A 93 3.11 -7.60 -11.11
C ALA A 93 3.34 -9.11 -10.86
N LYS A 94 2.52 -9.97 -11.46
CA LYS A 94 2.70 -11.43 -11.42
C LYS A 94 4.07 -11.84 -11.97
N SER A 95 4.48 -11.26 -13.11
CA SER A 95 5.74 -11.60 -13.77
C SER A 95 6.99 -11.23 -12.96
N ILE A 96 6.91 -10.29 -12.03
CA ILE A 96 8.02 -9.92 -11.11
C ILE A 96 7.95 -10.65 -9.76
N GLY A 97 7.02 -11.58 -9.58
CA GLY A 97 6.90 -12.42 -8.39
C GLY A 97 5.90 -11.92 -7.36
N ALA A 98 5.15 -10.86 -7.65
CA ALA A 98 4.09 -10.40 -6.76
C ALA A 98 2.88 -11.35 -6.80
N GLY A 99 2.16 -11.44 -5.69
CA GLY A 99 0.88 -12.12 -5.56
C GLY A 99 -0.28 -11.17 -5.27
N VAL A 100 0.04 -9.90 -5.00
CA VAL A 100 -0.94 -8.86 -4.68
C VAL A 100 -0.64 -7.59 -5.46
N ILE A 101 -1.69 -6.95 -6.00
CA ILE A 101 -1.62 -5.59 -6.54
C ILE A 101 -2.58 -4.69 -5.78
N VAL A 102 -2.05 -3.58 -5.27
CA VAL A 102 -2.82 -2.57 -4.54
C VAL A 102 -3.27 -1.47 -5.50
N THR A 103 -4.54 -1.06 -5.39
CA THR A 103 -5.12 0.04 -6.17
C THR A 103 -6.29 0.68 -5.44
N ASN A 104 -6.65 1.90 -5.83
CA ASN A 104 -7.92 2.49 -5.42
C ASN A 104 -9.10 1.81 -6.16
N ALA A 105 -10.30 1.97 -5.63
CA ALA A 105 -11.51 1.52 -6.31
C ALA A 105 -11.97 2.56 -7.36
N ALA A 106 -12.84 3.47 -6.96
CA ALA A 106 -13.37 4.57 -7.75
C ALA A 106 -14.03 5.60 -6.84
N ALA A 107 -14.30 6.79 -7.37
CA ALA A 107 -15.20 7.73 -6.72
C ALA A 107 -16.60 7.12 -6.51
N ARG A 108 -17.30 7.45 -5.43
CA ARG A 108 -18.60 6.87 -5.06
C ARG A 108 -19.64 7.01 -6.16
N PHE A 109 -19.66 8.13 -6.89
CA PHE A 109 -20.64 8.38 -7.95
C PHE A 109 -20.41 7.55 -9.23
N HIS A 110 -19.24 6.87 -9.34
CA HIS A 110 -18.92 5.90 -10.40
C HIS A 110 -18.94 4.43 -9.91
N GLU A 111 -19.68 4.14 -8.84
CA GLU A 111 -19.71 2.79 -8.28
C GLU A 111 -20.23 1.73 -9.26
N ASN A 112 -21.15 2.07 -10.17
CA ASN A 112 -21.69 1.11 -11.13
C ASN A 112 -20.68 0.72 -12.21
N GLU A 113 -19.96 1.69 -12.75
CA GLU A 113 -18.86 1.46 -13.71
C GLU A 113 -17.73 0.64 -13.05
N PHE A 114 -17.38 0.98 -11.82
CA PHE A 114 -16.43 0.21 -11.03
C PHE A 114 -16.88 -1.24 -10.87
N LEU A 115 -18.15 -1.50 -10.50
CA LEU A 115 -18.65 -2.86 -10.30
C LEU A 115 -18.64 -3.68 -11.60
N THR A 116 -18.93 -3.06 -12.72
CA THR A 116 -18.83 -3.71 -14.04
C THR A 116 -17.39 -4.10 -14.36
N ASN A 117 -16.44 -3.20 -14.14
CA ASN A 117 -15.04 -3.43 -14.45
C ASN A 117 -14.40 -4.42 -13.48
N ILE A 118 -14.69 -4.34 -12.16
CA ILE A 118 -14.09 -5.23 -11.17
C ILE A 118 -14.54 -6.69 -11.33
N GLU A 119 -15.73 -6.94 -11.88
CA GLU A 119 -16.18 -8.30 -12.21
C GLU A 119 -15.27 -8.93 -13.29
N VAL A 120 -14.91 -8.16 -14.31
CA VAL A 120 -13.97 -8.61 -15.36
C VAL A 120 -12.59 -8.83 -14.77
N LEU A 121 -12.11 -7.88 -13.97
CA LEU A 121 -10.79 -7.95 -13.33
C LEU A 121 -10.69 -9.09 -12.32
N ALA A 122 -11.76 -9.39 -11.58
CA ALA A 122 -11.82 -10.52 -10.65
C ALA A 122 -11.62 -11.86 -11.36
N ARG A 123 -12.26 -12.06 -12.52
CA ARG A 123 -12.05 -13.27 -13.34
C ARG A 123 -10.61 -13.37 -13.89
N GLN A 124 -10.01 -12.24 -14.28
CA GLN A 124 -8.61 -12.22 -14.71
C GLN A 124 -7.66 -12.52 -13.54
N ALA A 125 -7.95 -11.99 -12.37
CA ALA A 125 -7.17 -12.24 -11.14
C ALA A 125 -7.23 -13.72 -10.73
N GLU A 126 -8.42 -14.34 -10.80
CA GLU A 126 -8.61 -15.77 -10.58
C GLU A 126 -7.78 -16.62 -11.55
N GLN A 127 -7.81 -16.33 -12.86
CA GLN A 127 -7.01 -17.02 -13.86
C GLN A 127 -5.51 -16.91 -13.62
N LEU A 128 -5.06 -15.80 -13.04
CA LEU A 128 -3.67 -15.55 -12.69
C LEU A 128 -3.28 -16.11 -11.32
N ASP A 129 -4.23 -16.62 -10.51
CA ASP A 129 -4.03 -16.87 -9.08
C ASP A 129 -3.35 -15.67 -8.41
N PHE A 130 -4.05 -14.53 -8.40
CA PHE A 130 -3.52 -13.22 -8.05
C PHE A 130 -4.57 -12.36 -7.35
N VAL A 131 -4.16 -11.58 -6.35
CA VAL A 131 -5.10 -10.78 -5.54
C VAL A 131 -5.06 -9.31 -5.95
N ILE A 132 -6.23 -8.74 -6.22
CA ILE A 132 -6.45 -7.29 -6.29
C ILE A 132 -6.82 -6.81 -4.90
N ALA A 133 -6.03 -5.92 -4.32
CA ALA A 133 -6.27 -5.35 -3.00
C ALA A 133 -6.73 -3.88 -3.12
N LEU A 134 -8.00 -3.62 -2.81
CA LEU A 134 -8.59 -2.28 -2.87
C LEU A 134 -8.19 -1.48 -1.64
N GLU A 135 -7.60 -0.31 -1.85
CA GLU A 135 -7.12 0.55 -0.77
C GLU A 135 -8.12 1.64 -0.40
N ASN A 136 -8.20 1.96 0.89
CA ASN A 136 -8.88 3.16 1.39
C ASN A 136 -7.98 4.40 1.18
N PRO A 137 -8.45 5.42 0.44
CA PRO A 137 -7.66 6.62 0.15
C PRO A 137 -7.58 7.57 1.35
N GLY A 138 -6.63 8.51 1.28
CA GLY A 138 -6.46 9.53 2.31
C GLY A 138 -6.78 10.95 1.86
N ASP A 139 -7.57 11.11 0.79
CA ASP A 139 -7.76 12.39 0.08
C ASP A 139 -9.02 13.16 0.49
N GLY A 140 -9.78 12.65 1.47
CA GLY A 140 -11.02 13.28 1.97
C GLY A 140 -12.22 13.21 1.04
N ARG A 141 -12.10 12.54 -0.12
CA ARG A 141 -13.17 12.43 -1.12
C ARG A 141 -13.99 11.17 -0.93
N GLU A 142 -15.29 11.23 -1.26
CA GLU A 142 -16.15 10.06 -1.22
C GLU A 142 -15.80 9.04 -2.30
N ASN A 143 -15.30 7.88 -1.86
CA ASN A 143 -14.92 6.76 -2.70
C ASN A 143 -15.80 5.53 -2.40
N VAL A 144 -15.70 4.51 -3.24
CA VAL A 144 -16.37 3.21 -3.03
C VAL A 144 -15.80 2.52 -1.78
N VAL A 145 -14.50 2.63 -1.56
CA VAL A 145 -13.81 2.16 -0.35
C VAL A 145 -13.19 3.35 0.36
N ASN A 146 -13.68 3.73 1.55
CA ASN A 146 -13.15 4.82 2.36
C ASN A 146 -12.58 4.35 3.71
N CYS A 147 -13.08 3.22 4.23
CA CYS A 147 -12.79 2.74 5.57
C CYS A 147 -13.04 1.23 5.66
N GLY A 148 -12.74 0.62 6.80
CA GLY A 148 -12.94 -0.82 7.00
C GLY A 148 -14.39 -1.26 6.75
N ALA A 149 -15.37 -0.49 7.19
CA ALA A 149 -16.79 -0.83 7.02
C ALA A 149 -17.25 -0.75 5.55
N THR A 150 -16.90 0.34 4.82
CA THR A 150 -17.23 0.45 3.39
C THR A 150 -16.47 -0.58 2.57
N GLY A 151 -15.21 -0.84 2.90
CA GLY A 151 -14.41 -1.90 2.29
C GLY A 151 -15.06 -3.27 2.44
N ALA A 152 -15.43 -3.67 3.67
CA ALA A 152 -16.11 -4.93 3.93
C ALA A 152 -17.42 -5.09 3.13
N LYS A 153 -18.22 -4.01 3.06
CA LYS A 153 -19.45 -3.99 2.26
C LYS A 153 -19.16 -4.20 0.76
N THR A 154 -18.14 -3.51 0.25
CA THR A 154 -17.76 -3.59 -1.16
C THR A 154 -17.25 -4.99 -1.53
N ILE A 155 -16.35 -5.59 -0.72
CA ILE A 155 -15.83 -6.93 -1.00
C ILE A 155 -16.95 -7.99 -0.94
N ARG A 156 -17.85 -7.93 0.05
CA ARG A 156 -19.02 -8.83 0.07
C ARG A 156 -19.89 -8.70 -1.17
N ARG A 157 -20.08 -7.47 -1.69
CA ARG A 157 -20.88 -7.24 -2.90
C ARG A 157 -20.19 -7.79 -4.16
N ILE A 158 -18.85 -7.70 -4.25
CA ILE A 158 -18.08 -8.26 -5.36
C ILE A 158 -18.11 -9.79 -5.32
N GLY A 159 -18.03 -10.41 -4.14
CA GLY A 159 -18.18 -11.84 -3.95
C GLY A 159 -17.05 -12.70 -4.55
N SER A 160 -15.85 -12.14 -4.72
CA SER A 160 -14.67 -12.84 -5.24
C SER A 160 -13.57 -12.96 -4.18
N ASP A 161 -12.97 -14.14 -4.07
CA ASP A 161 -11.81 -14.37 -3.19
C ASP A 161 -10.53 -13.71 -3.71
N PHE A 162 -10.50 -13.33 -4.98
CA PHE A 162 -9.37 -12.66 -5.63
C PHE A 162 -9.44 -11.13 -5.58
N VAL A 163 -10.49 -10.57 -4.97
CA VAL A 163 -10.61 -9.14 -4.67
C VAL A 163 -10.73 -8.96 -3.17
N ARG A 164 -9.75 -8.32 -2.58
CA ARG A 164 -9.60 -8.15 -1.12
C ARG A 164 -9.35 -6.69 -0.80
N LEU A 165 -9.02 -6.37 0.45
CA LEU A 165 -8.62 -5.05 0.90
C LEU A 165 -7.11 -4.96 1.10
N ASN A 166 -6.54 -3.83 0.75
CA ASN A 166 -5.36 -3.28 1.39
C ASN A 166 -5.84 -2.19 2.35
N TYR A 167 -5.55 -2.34 3.65
CA TYR A 167 -5.95 -1.31 4.60
C TYR A 167 -4.75 -0.43 4.95
N ASP A 168 -4.90 0.89 4.69
CA ASP A 168 -3.91 1.91 5.03
C ASP A 168 -4.35 2.69 6.27
N PHE A 169 -3.58 2.54 7.34
CA PHE A 169 -3.89 3.16 8.64
C PHE A 169 -3.71 4.68 8.62
N GLY A 170 -2.68 5.19 7.95
CA GLY A 170 -2.40 6.62 7.89
C GLY A 170 -3.40 7.39 7.02
N ASN A 171 -3.92 6.75 5.97
CA ASN A 171 -4.91 7.34 5.11
C ASN A 171 -6.21 7.67 5.86
N VAL A 172 -6.63 6.84 6.81
CA VAL A 172 -7.84 7.10 7.63
C VAL A 172 -7.73 8.40 8.42
N VAL A 173 -6.54 8.71 8.95
CA VAL A 173 -6.33 9.92 9.76
C VAL A 173 -6.63 11.17 8.95
N SER A 174 -6.02 11.33 7.76
CA SER A 174 -6.25 12.50 6.92
C SER A 174 -7.61 12.48 6.23
N HIS A 175 -8.08 11.31 5.78
CA HIS A 175 -9.37 11.18 5.09
C HIS A 175 -10.56 11.61 5.95
N PHE A 176 -10.53 11.28 7.23
CA PHE A 176 -11.59 11.63 8.18
C PHE A 176 -11.22 12.80 9.10
N TYR A 177 -10.15 13.54 8.79
CA TYR A 177 -9.74 14.72 9.55
C TYR A 177 -9.61 14.40 11.06
N GLU A 178 -8.92 13.29 11.38
CA GLU A 178 -8.70 12.76 12.74
C GLU A 178 -9.98 12.36 13.51
N LYS A 179 -11.14 12.36 12.85
CA LYS A 179 -12.43 12.00 13.50
C LYS A 179 -12.63 10.49 13.66
N ARG A 180 -11.74 9.66 13.08
CA ARG A 180 -11.75 8.21 13.20
C ARG A 180 -10.40 7.69 13.67
N ARG A 181 -10.46 6.66 14.50
CA ARG A 181 -9.29 5.98 15.02
C ARG A 181 -8.98 4.78 14.10
N PRO A 182 -7.83 4.76 13.41
CA PRO A 182 -7.47 3.67 12.50
C PRO A 182 -7.50 2.30 13.17
N GLU A 183 -7.08 2.20 14.45
CA GLU A 183 -7.04 1.00 15.27
C GLU A 183 -8.42 0.42 15.62
N GLU A 184 -9.49 1.14 15.36
CA GLU A 184 -10.87 0.68 15.49
C GLU A 184 -11.54 0.51 14.13
N ASP A 185 -11.26 1.44 13.21
CA ASP A 185 -11.91 1.51 11.90
C ASP A 185 -11.58 0.31 11.01
N PHE A 186 -10.40 -0.30 11.12
CA PHE A 186 -10.00 -1.42 10.26
C PHE A 186 -10.74 -2.74 10.57
N LEU A 187 -11.24 -2.93 11.79
CA LEU A 187 -11.79 -4.21 12.26
C LEU A 187 -12.91 -4.78 11.39
N PRO A 188 -13.92 -4.01 10.94
CA PRO A 188 -14.94 -4.55 10.03
C PRO A 188 -14.37 -5.05 8.69
N GLY A 189 -13.25 -4.47 8.23
CA GLY A 189 -12.56 -4.84 7.00
C GLY A 189 -11.59 -6.02 7.15
N LEU A 190 -11.13 -6.30 8.37
CA LEU A 190 -10.06 -7.25 8.65
C LEU A 190 -10.29 -8.65 8.05
N PRO A 191 -11.48 -9.28 8.11
CA PRO A 191 -11.74 -10.58 7.49
C PRO A 191 -11.57 -10.60 5.96
N PHE A 192 -11.57 -9.43 5.33
CA PHE A 192 -11.46 -9.24 3.88
C PHE A 192 -10.11 -8.67 3.45
N THR A 193 -9.19 -8.46 4.39
CA THR A 193 -7.89 -7.83 4.14
C THR A 193 -6.85 -8.87 3.73
N ALA A 194 -6.11 -8.59 2.65
CA ALA A 194 -4.99 -9.41 2.17
C ALA A 194 -3.64 -8.76 2.44
N HIS A 195 -3.61 -7.45 2.63
CA HIS A 195 -2.38 -6.67 2.79
C HIS A 195 -2.63 -5.43 3.66
N LEU A 196 -1.59 -4.93 4.33
CA LEU A 196 -1.66 -3.75 5.18
C LEU A 196 -0.58 -2.73 4.78
N HIS A 197 -0.97 -1.47 4.61
CA HIS A 197 -0.03 -0.37 4.55
C HIS A 197 0.18 0.25 5.94
N LEU A 198 1.40 0.15 6.42
CA LEU A 198 1.85 0.82 7.63
C LEU A 198 2.34 2.21 7.23
N LYS A 199 1.54 3.20 7.53
CA LYS A 199 1.77 4.62 7.26
C LYS A 199 1.44 5.41 8.50
N ASP A 200 2.37 6.20 8.99
CA ASP A 200 2.14 7.05 10.15
C ASP A 200 2.19 8.52 9.78
N VAL A 201 1.32 9.27 10.40
CA VAL A 201 1.12 10.69 10.09
C VAL A 201 1.14 11.52 11.36
N ARG A 202 1.62 12.76 11.22
CA ARG A 202 1.60 13.74 12.29
C ARG A 202 0.98 15.02 11.78
N ALA A 203 0.03 15.56 12.55
CA ALA A 203 -0.54 16.86 12.26
C ALA A 203 0.50 17.98 12.43
N PHE A 204 0.41 19.00 11.61
CA PHE A 204 1.11 20.27 11.71
C PHE A 204 0.19 21.40 11.26
N GLU A 205 0.64 22.66 11.33
CA GLU A 205 -0.21 23.82 11.09
C GLU A 205 -0.94 23.80 9.74
N GLU A 206 -0.30 23.25 8.69
CA GLU A 206 -0.85 23.27 7.33
C GLU A 206 -1.55 21.95 6.93
N GLY A 207 -1.64 20.97 7.83
CA GLY A 207 -2.25 19.66 7.55
C GLY A 207 -1.52 18.48 8.18
N TRP A 208 -1.07 17.50 7.38
CA TRP A 208 -0.41 16.28 7.87
C TRP A 208 0.88 15.99 7.09
N CYS A 209 1.91 15.57 7.80
CA CYS A 209 3.15 15.04 7.21
C CYS A 209 3.31 13.57 7.58
N PHE A 210 3.96 12.82 6.67
CA PHE A 210 4.32 11.42 6.91
C PHE A 210 5.58 11.33 7.76
N THR A 211 5.62 10.36 8.66
CA THR A 211 6.70 10.23 9.65
C THR A 211 7.10 8.78 9.88
N GLU A 212 8.12 8.57 10.69
CA GLU A 212 8.55 7.26 11.18
C GLU A 212 7.39 6.55 11.89
N ILE A 213 7.19 5.26 11.62
CA ILE A 213 6.15 4.46 12.27
C ILE A 213 6.36 4.46 13.79
N GLY A 214 5.30 4.78 14.52
CA GLY A 214 5.32 4.95 15.97
C GLY A 214 5.75 6.35 16.46
N LYS A 215 5.92 7.30 15.53
CA LYS A 215 6.21 8.71 15.84
C LYS A 215 5.06 9.67 15.45
N GLY A 216 4.01 9.15 14.88
CA GLY A 216 2.81 9.87 14.48
C GLY A 216 1.65 9.65 15.45
N SER A 217 0.43 9.71 14.89
CA SER A 217 -0.83 9.62 15.63
C SER A 217 -1.50 8.25 15.60
N VAL A 218 -0.95 7.28 14.81
CA VAL A 218 -1.52 5.94 14.70
C VAL A 218 -1.00 5.06 15.85
N ASP A 219 -1.91 4.47 16.62
CA ASP A 219 -1.56 3.55 17.71
C ASP A 219 -1.28 2.14 17.17
N TYR A 220 -0.06 1.93 16.65
CA TYR A 220 0.37 0.64 16.14
C TYR A 220 0.46 -0.46 17.20
N ALA A 221 0.69 -0.12 18.49
CA ALA A 221 0.69 -1.11 19.55
C ALA A 221 -0.71 -1.72 19.72
N GLU A 222 -1.75 -0.88 19.70
CA GLU A 222 -3.14 -1.34 19.74
C GLU A 222 -3.53 -2.11 18.47
N ILE A 223 -3.10 -1.66 17.29
CA ILE A 223 -3.35 -2.38 16.02
C ILE A 223 -2.78 -3.79 16.09
N PHE A 224 -1.51 -3.96 16.50
CA PHE A 224 -0.87 -5.27 16.59
C PHE A 224 -1.55 -6.16 17.63
N ARG A 225 -1.96 -5.59 18.76
CA ARG A 225 -2.73 -6.33 19.78
C ARG A 225 -4.06 -6.86 19.22
N ARG A 226 -4.78 -6.06 18.42
CA ARG A 226 -6.03 -6.46 17.77
C ARG A 226 -5.81 -7.50 16.69
N LEU A 227 -4.76 -7.34 15.86
CA LEU A 227 -4.38 -8.37 14.87
C LEU A 227 -4.11 -9.72 15.54
N ALA A 228 -3.46 -9.73 16.71
CA ALA A 228 -3.22 -10.95 17.46
C ALA A 228 -4.51 -11.54 18.03
N ALA A 229 -5.41 -10.72 18.57
CA ALA A 229 -6.71 -11.19 19.09
C ALA A 229 -7.54 -11.90 18.00
N GLU A 230 -7.43 -11.46 16.76
CA GLU A 230 -8.08 -12.06 15.58
C GLU A 230 -7.20 -13.13 14.88
N ASN A 231 -6.04 -13.46 15.46
CA ASN A 231 -5.04 -14.40 14.90
C ASN A 231 -4.65 -14.07 13.45
N GLN A 232 -4.52 -12.78 13.10
CA GLN A 232 -4.23 -12.32 11.76
C GLN A 232 -2.75 -11.93 11.61
N LYS A 233 -1.99 -12.69 10.82
CA LYS A 233 -0.57 -12.44 10.48
C LYS A 233 -0.46 -12.02 9.01
N LEU A 234 -1.01 -10.85 8.69
CA LEU A 234 -1.06 -10.35 7.31
C LEU A 234 0.30 -9.84 6.82
N PRO A 235 0.61 -9.95 5.52
CA PRO A 235 1.73 -9.26 4.92
C PRO A 235 1.51 -7.75 4.98
N MET A 236 2.63 -6.99 5.11
CA MET A 236 2.61 -5.55 5.33
C MET A 236 3.68 -4.84 4.52
N SER A 237 3.45 -3.56 4.23
CA SER A 237 4.46 -2.67 3.65
C SER A 237 4.59 -1.38 4.45
N LEU A 238 5.82 -0.93 4.66
CA LEU A 238 6.08 0.43 5.11
C LEU A 238 5.85 1.39 3.94
N GLU A 239 4.68 2.00 3.86
CA GLU A 239 4.37 2.98 2.83
C GLU A 239 4.42 4.39 3.41
N ILE A 240 5.61 5.00 3.36
CA ILE A 240 5.89 6.30 3.95
C ILE A 240 6.32 7.26 2.83
N PRO A 241 5.38 7.95 2.13
CA PRO A 241 5.71 8.82 1.01
C PRO A 241 6.28 10.16 1.53
N LEU A 242 7.54 10.15 1.95
CA LEU A 242 8.23 11.24 2.66
C LEU A 242 8.32 12.55 1.88
N ARG A 243 8.23 12.50 0.56
CA ARG A 243 8.23 13.69 -0.31
C ARG A 243 6.90 14.43 -0.31
N PHE A 244 5.88 13.87 0.38
CA PHE A 244 4.54 14.42 0.40
C PHE A 244 4.12 14.93 1.76
N THR A 245 3.20 15.86 1.73
CA THR A 245 2.33 16.27 2.85
C THR A 245 0.89 16.24 2.35
N ARG A 246 -0.06 16.27 3.27
CA ARG A 246 -1.46 16.53 2.95
C ARG A 246 -1.87 17.85 3.55
N ALA A 247 -2.52 18.70 2.75
CA ALA A 247 -3.08 19.96 3.23
C ALA A 247 -4.29 19.73 4.16
N LYS A 248 -4.82 20.78 4.78
CA LYS A 248 -6.01 20.71 5.66
C LYS A 248 -7.26 20.13 4.99
N ASP A 249 -7.36 20.23 3.67
CA ASP A 249 -8.43 19.62 2.86
C ASP A 249 -8.11 18.19 2.41
N ALA A 250 -7.08 17.58 2.99
CA ALA A 250 -6.52 16.28 2.67
C ALA A 250 -5.91 16.17 1.26
N SER A 251 -5.83 17.23 0.48
CA SER A 251 -5.17 17.22 -0.83
C SER A 251 -3.65 16.97 -0.70
N PRO A 252 -3.06 16.13 -1.59
CA PRO A 252 -1.63 15.86 -1.56
C PRO A 252 -0.82 17.04 -2.09
N ARG A 253 0.32 17.31 -1.44
CA ARG A 253 1.32 18.30 -1.87
C ARG A 253 2.68 17.64 -1.99
N ARG A 254 3.25 17.61 -3.19
CA ARG A 254 4.57 17.05 -3.45
C ARG A 254 5.64 18.11 -3.32
N ALA A 255 6.69 17.85 -2.55
CA ALA A 255 7.85 18.72 -2.47
C ALA A 255 8.62 18.74 -3.83
N PRO A 256 9.19 19.89 -4.23
CA PRO A 256 9.88 20.01 -5.52
C PRO A 256 11.13 19.10 -5.64
N SER A 257 11.83 18.88 -4.53
CA SER A 257 13.05 18.07 -4.51
C SER A 257 12.83 16.73 -3.79
N PRO A 258 13.52 15.65 -4.19
CA PRO A 258 13.55 14.40 -3.46
C PRO A 258 14.04 14.60 -2.02
N VAL A 259 13.59 13.73 -1.13
CA VAL A 259 14.08 13.71 0.28
C VAL A 259 15.48 13.10 0.29
N PRO A 260 16.47 13.69 0.98
CA PRO A 260 17.81 13.11 1.05
C PRO A 260 17.82 11.66 1.55
N LEU A 261 18.60 10.78 0.92
CA LEU A 261 18.66 9.34 1.24
C LEU A 261 18.99 9.08 2.72
N GLU A 262 19.86 9.88 3.31
CA GLU A 262 20.21 9.75 4.73
C GLU A 262 18.98 9.89 5.63
N ARG A 263 18.10 10.87 5.32
CA ARG A 263 16.84 11.06 6.05
C ARG A 263 15.88 9.90 5.83
N ILE A 264 15.74 9.42 4.57
CA ILE A 264 14.90 8.26 4.25
C ILE A 264 15.38 7.04 5.02
N ARG A 265 16.70 6.74 5.00
CA ARG A 265 17.30 5.62 5.74
C ARG A 265 17.03 5.70 7.25
N GLY A 266 17.19 6.89 7.85
CA GLY A 266 16.93 7.11 9.26
C GLY A 266 15.51 6.74 9.66
N ILE A 267 14.51 7.24 8.91
CA ILE A 267 13.08 7.00 9.13
C ILE A 267 12.72 5.53 8.91
N LEU A 268 13.16 4.93 7.81
CA LEU A 268 12.87 3.52 7.51
C LEU A 268 13.53 2.56 8.50
N LYS A 269 14.78 2.83 8.92
CA LYS A 269 15.48 2.03 9.94
C LYS A 269 14.75 2.07 11.29
N GLY A 270 14.28 3.25 11.70
CA GLY A 270 13.48 3.42 12.92
C GLY A 270 12.16 2.66 12.82
N SER A 271 11.44 2.83 11.72
CA SER A 271 10.17 2.15 11.43
C SER A 271 10.30 0.63 11.42
N LEU A 272 11.30 0.08 10.72
CA LEU A 272 11.59 -1.36 10.72
C LEU A 272 11.83 -1.91 12.12
N ARG A 273 12.65 -1.20 12.92
CA ARG A 273 12.95 -1.59 14.30
C ARG A 273 11.69 -1.63 15.15
N TYR A 274 10.88 -0.59 15.07
CA TYR A 274 9.64 -0.49 15.84
C TYR A 274 8.64 -1.58 15.46
N VAL A 275 8.37 -1.78 14.18
CA VAL A 275 7.44 -2.82 13.70
C VAL A 275 7.92 -4.22 14.05
N LYS A 276 9.23 -4.53 13.86
CA LYS A 276 9.81 -5.83 14.26
C LYS A 276 9.75 -6.06 15.77
N LYS A 277 9.86 -5.01 16.57
CA LYS A 277 9.69 -5.09 18.03
C LYS A 277 8.25 -5.45 18.37
N LEU A 278 7.27 -4.69 17.86
CA LEU A 278 5.84 -4.97 18.08
C LEU A 278 5.47 -6.38 17.63
N TRP A 279 5.96 -6.82 16.47
CA TRP A 279 5.70 -8.18 15.98
C TRP A 279 6.18 -9.25 16.98
N LYS A 280 7.40 -9.13 17.50
CA LYS A 280 7.96 -10.08 18.48
C LYS A 280 7.20 -10.07 19.82
N GLU A 281 6.76 -8.90 20.25
CA GLU A 281 5.96 -8.75 21.49
C GLU A 281 4.56 -9.35 21.34
N THR A 282 3.99 -9.23 20.13
CA THR A 282 2.63 -9.68 19.83
C THR A 282 2.56 -11.19 19.53
N TRP A 283 3.55 -11.70 18.80
CA TRP A 283 3.69 -13.13 18.46
C TRP A 283 5.07 -13.65 18.90
N PRO A 284 5.26 -13.89 20.19
CA PRO A 284 6.52 -14.45 20.67
C PRO A 284 6.80 -15.80 19.99
N PRO A 285 8.07 -16.17 19.75
CA PRO A 285 8.40 -17.50 19.28
C PRO A 285 7.85 -18.52 20.28
N GLU A 286 7.28 -19.60 19.75
CA GLU A 286 6.95 -20.76 20.59
C GLU A 286 8.24 -21.26 21.23
N GLY A 287 8.26 -21.32 22.57
CA GLY A 287 9.43 -21.70 23.36
C GLY A 287 9.86 -23.15 23.14
#